data_add01946a0cffe8197ee8c2a86d86cc5
#
_entry.id   add01946a0cffe8197ee8c2a86d86cc5
#
_cell.length_a   1.000
_cell.length_b   1.000
_cell.length_c   1.000
_cell.angle_alpha   90.00
_cell.angle_beta   90.00
_cell.angle_gamma   90.00
#
_symmetry.space_group_name_H-M   'P 1'
#
loop_
_entity.id
_entity.type
_entity.pdbx_description
1 polymer ?
#
loop_
_entity_poly.entity_id
_entity_poly.type
_entity_poly.pdbx_seq_one_letter_code
_entity_poly.pdbx_strand_id
1 'polypeptide(L)'
;ATVYQVRVFVQCLTDPESSEFYIELLSKTLRLGVTAKTVNKVIPGLIPEWEVQQAYPIDKYPVKDGTEFWLTQKLNGVRATYYKGQLFARSGVPYEGLGHILDALKIDENDSYVFDGELTLRDKGELSDNEAFRKATGIINSEDTDKTAVCYTIFDVLTTEEFDAGVSEGGYGYRRSFLDQLHRFIPQDGRVNILPVLYHGKDQTKIDELLEQMVREDKEGLMVNFDVPYKRKRHNGILKVKRFYTMDLHILRCEEGSGRLAGTLGAFVLDYKGNEVNVGSGFSDEQRTAFWAAKDEMPGRLCEVKYKEISYDKNTGAESLQFPVFISIRTDKDEVSYG
;
A
#
# COMPACT_ATOMS: atom_id res chain seq x y z
N ALA A 1 13.55 -3.47 -25.86
CA ALA A 1 13.47 -3.00 -27.25
C ALA A 1 13.73 -1.48 -27.29
N THR A 2 14.50 -0.99 -28.27
CA THR A 2 14.72 0.44 -28.44
C THR A 2 13.47 1.11 -29.05
N VAL A 3 13.32 2.42 -28.86
CA VAL A 3 12.22 3.21 -29.47
C VAL A 3 12.18 3.01 -30.98
N TYR A 4 13.35 2.89 -31.59
CA TYR A 4 13.46 2.60 -33.04
C TYR A 4 12.84 1.25 -33.42
N GLN A 5 13.16 0.18 -32.69
CA GLN A 5 12.60 -1.17 -32.96
C GLN A 5 11.07 -1.20 -32.78
N VAL A 6 10.55 -0.52 -31.76
CA VAL A 6 9.10 -0.39 -31.53
C VAL A 6 8.44 0.35 -32.72
N ARG A 7 9.03 1.46 -33.15
CA ARG A 7 8.52 2.24 -34.30
C ARG A 7 8.49 1.40 -35.58
N VAL A 8 9.58 0.70 -35.87
CA VAL A 8 9.67 -0.19 -37.05
C VAL A 8 8.62 -1.30 -36.97
N PHE A 9 8.46 -1.92 -35.81
CA PHE A 9 7.44 -2.96 -35.60
C PHE A 9 6.03 -2.43 -35.93
N VAL A 10 5.63 -1.29 -35.35
CA VAL A 10 4.30 -0.72 -35.58
C VAL A 10 4.10 -0.33 -37.03
N GLN A 11 5.15 0.22 -37.69
CA GLN A 11 5.10 0.58 -39.13
C GLN A 11 5.00 -0.61 -40.08
N CYS A 12 5.44 -1.79 -39.64
CA CYS A 12 5.32 -3.03 -40.43
C CYS A 12 3.94 -3.68 -40.33
N LEU A 13 3.07 -3.23 -39.41
CA LEU A 13 1.70 -3.70 -39.31
C LEU A 13 0.87 -3.09 -40.46
N THR A 14 0.31 -3.97 -41.30
CA THR A 14 -0.48 -3.57 -42.47
C THR A 14 -1.96 -3.35 -42.17
N ASP A 15 -2.42 -3.87 -41.04
CA ASP A 15 -3.79 -3.74 -40.57
C ASP A 15 -3.91 -2.55 -39.58
N PRO A 16 -4.77 -1.54 -39.85
CA PRO A 16 -4.94 -0.39 -39.00
C PRO A 16 -5.40 -0.71 -37.56
N GLU A 17 -6.30 -1.69 -37.39
CA GLU A 17 -6.81 -2.09 -36.08
C GLU A 17 -5.69 -2.71 -35.22
N SER A 18 -4.86 -3.57 -35.83
CA SER A 18 -3.68 -4.11 -35.16
C SER A 18 -2.68 -3.01 -34.79
N SER A 19 -2.46 -2.02 -35.67
CA SER A 19 -1.57 -0.91 -35.39
C SER A 19 -2.06 -0.08 -34.22
N GLU A 20 -3.35 0.27 -34.18
CA GLU A 20 -3.96 1.00 -33.07
C GLU A 20 -3.88 0.23 -31.75
N PHE A 21 -4.21 -1.05 -31.77
CA PHE A 21 -4.10 -1.95 -30.60
C PHE A 21 -2.68 -1.94 -30.02
N TYR A 22 -1.66 -2.13 -30.88
CA TYR A 22 -0.27 -2.14 -30.40
C TYR A 22 0.21 -0.77 -29.93
N ILE A 23 -0.23 0.32 -30.53
CA ILE A 23 0.05 1.68 -30.07
C ILE A 23 -0.55 1.89 -28.69
N GLU A 24 -1.81 1.56 -28.45
CA GLU A 24 -2.46 1.66 -27.14
C GLU A 24 -1.79 0.77 -26.10
N LEU A 25 -1.43 -0.46 -26.44
CA LEU A 25 -0.72 -1.40 -25.57
C LEU A 25 0.64 -0.83 -25.13
N LEU A 26 1.42 -0.35 -26.08
CA LEU A 26 2.78 0.18 -25.84
C LEU A 26 2.76 1.53 -25.10
N SER A 27 1.75 2.36 -25.33
CA SER A 27 1.54 3.62 -24.60
C SER A 27 0.83 3.42 -23.26
N LYS A 28 0.46 2.18 -22.91
CA LYS A 28 -0.28 1.81 -21.68
C LYS A 28 -1.65 2.51 -21.56
N THR A 29 -2.27 2.84 -22.69
CA THR A 29 -3.60 3.48 -22.76
C THR A 29 -4.72 2.50 -23.06
N LEU A 30 -4.40 1.24 -23.41
CA LEU A 30 -5.37 0.20 -23.72
C LEU A 30 -6.30 -0.06 -22.53
N ARG A 31 -7.60 0.19 -22.75
CA ARG A 31 -8.67 -0.02 -21.76
C ARG A 31 -9.58 -1.16 -22.17
N LEU A 32 -9.29 -2.36 -21.70
CA LEU A 32 -10.10 -3.55 -22.00
C LEU A 32 -11.43 -3.60 -21.24
N GLY A 33 -11.66 -2.71 -20.25
CA GLY A 33 -12.87 -2.74 -19.42
C GLY A 33 -12.96 -3.94 -18.47
N VAL A 34 -11.98 -4.86 -18.51
CA VAL A 34 -11.90 -6.06 -17.69
C VAL A 34 -10.53 -6.18 -17.02
N THR A 35 -10.49 -6.86 -15.88
CA THR A 35 -9.24 -7.15 -15.16
C THR A 35 -8.83 -8.61 -15.37
N ALA A 36 -7.56 -8.96 -15.10
CA ALA A 36 -7.09 -10.34 -15.08
C ALA A 36 -7.99 -11.25 -14.23
N LYS A 37 -8.44 -10.77 -13.06
CA LYS A 37 -9.42 -11.47 -12.22
C LYS A 37 -10.76 -11.73 -12.90
N THR A 38 -11.23 -10.79 -13.72
CA THR A 38 -12.48 -10.98 -14.49
C THR A 38 -12.31 -12.04 -15.55
N VAL A 39 -11.19 -12.02 -16.25
CA VAL A 39 -10.86 -13.04 -17.26
C VAL A 39 -10.70 -14.42 -16.62
N ASN A 40 -9.97 -14.51 -15.52
CA ASN A 40 -9.72 -15.77 -14.80
C ASN A 40 -10.97 -16.35 -14.11
N LYS A 41 -12.04 -15.57 -13.92
CA LYS A 41 -13.34 -16.12 -13.51
C LYS A 41 -14.01 -16.94 -14.59
N VAL A 42 -13.79 -16.58 -15.86
CA VAL A 42 -14.37 -17.27 -17.00
C VAL A 42 -13.46 -18.41 -17.47
N ILE A 43 -12.16 -18.16 -17.52
CA ILE A 43 -11.14 -19.14 -17.93
C ILE A 43 -10.08 -19.16 -16.82
N PRO A 44 -10.21 -20.06 -15.82
CA PRO A 44 -9.31 -20.14 -14.69
C PRO A 44 -7.85 -20.30 -15.10
N GLY A 45 -6.96 -19.44 -14.58
CA GLY A 45 -5.51 -19.52 -14.80
C GLY A 45 -5.04 -19.05 -16.17
N LEU A 46 -5.91 -18.47 -17.01
CA LEU A 46 -5.50 -17.96 -18.33
C LEU A 46 -4.46 -16.85 -18.23
N ILE A 47 -4.64 -15.94 -17.29
CA ILE A 47 -3.69 -14.85 -17.00
C ILE A 47 -3.00 -15.19 -15.68
N PRO A 48 -1.67 -15.43 -15.69
CA PRO A 48 -0.94 -15.64 -14.44
C PRO A 48 -1.10 -14.44 -13.50
N GLU A 49 -1.50 -14.68 -12.27
CA GLU A 49 -1.64 -13.66 -11.25
C GLU A 49 -0.59 -13.86 -10.15
N TRP A 50 0.13 -12.78 -9.85
CA TRP A 50 0.98 -12.72 -8.68
C TRP A 50 0.19 -12.16 -7.51
N GLU A 51 0.05 -12.93 -6.46
CA GLU A 51 -0.63 -12.48 -5.26
C GLU A 51 0.24 -12.74 -4.02
N VAL A 52 0.13 -11.84 -3.06
CA VAL A 52 0.76 -11.95 -1.73
C VAL A 52 -0.28 -11.62 -0.67
N GLN A 53 0.00 -11.99 0.59
CA GLN A 53 -0.86 -11.66 1.71
C GLN A 53 -1.07 -10.15 1.83
N GLN A 54 -2.31 -9.72 2.03
CA GLN A 54 -2.68 -8.33 2.20
C GLN A 54 -3.57 -8.13 3.43
N ALA A 55 -3.30 -7.04 4.16
CA ALA A 55 -4.04 -6.67 5.37
C ALA A 55 -5.32 -5.90 5.08
N TYR A 56 -6.33 -6.08 5.94
CA TYR A 56 -7.43 -5.12 6.09
C TYR A 56 -7.08 -4.03 7.12
N PRO A 57 -7.73 -2.86 7.05
CA PRO A 57 -7.68 -1.88 8.14
C PRO A 57 -8.36 -2.46 9.40
N ILE A 58 -7.83 -2.13 10.59
CA ILE A 58 -8.38 -2.60 11.86
C ILE A 58 -9.81 -2.11 12.10
N ASP A 59 -10.15 -0.91 11.63
CA ASP A 59 -11.51 -0.34 11.72
C ASP A 59 -12.58 -1.25 11.10
N LYS A 60 -12.19 -2.02 10.06
CA LYS A 60 -13.10 -2.94 9.38
C LYS A 60 -13.29 -4.27 10.12
N TYR A 61 -12.26 -4.70 10.84
CA TYR A 61 -12.23 -5.96 11.57
C TYR A 61 -11.58 -5.74 12.95
N PRO A 62 -12.32 -5.18 13.94
CA PRO A 62 -11.78 -4.98 15.28
C PRO A 62 -11.29 -6.29 15.89
N VAL A 63 -10.22 -6.21 16.67
CA VAL A 63 -9.70 -7.36 17.43
C VAL A 63 -10.74 -7.75 18.48
N LYS A 64 -11.08 -9.03 18.55
CA LYS A 64 -12.03 -9.54 19.55
C LYS A 64 -11.33 -9.78 20.88
N ASP A 65 -12.05 -9.60 21.98
CA ASP A 65 -11.54 -9.84 23.33
C ASP A 65 -11.01 -11.27 23.48
N GLY A 66 -9.87 -11.38 24.16
CA GLY A 66 -9.22 -12.65 24.40
C GLY A 66 -8.48 -13.26 23.21
N THR A 67 -8.51 -12.63 22.05
CA THR A 67 -7.76 -13.07 20.86
C THR A 67 -6.26 -12.81 21.07
N GLU A 68 -5.45 -13.80 20.80
CA GLU A 68 -3.99 -13.70 20.80
C GLU A 68 -3.49 -13.11 19.47
N PHE A 69 -2.51 -12.19 19.56
CA PHE A 69 -1.96 -11.52 18.37
C PHE A 69 -0.52 -11.07 18.61
N TRP A 70 0.17 -10.84 17.52
CA TRP A 70 1.50 -10.22 17.45
C TRP A 70 1.41 -8.82 16.85
N LEU A 71 2.12 -7.86 17.44
CA LEU A 71 2.30 -6.52 16.89
C LEU A 71 3.70 -6.39 16.32
N THR A 72 3.77 -5.88 15.10
CA THR A 72 5.01 -5.49 14.45
C THR A 72 4.88 -4.06 13.91
N GLN A 73 6.00 -3.38 13.72
CA GLN A 73 5.99 -2.09 13.04
C GLN A 73 5.45 -2.27 11.62
N LYS A 74 4.60 -1.37 11.18
CA LYS A 74 4.29 -1.24 9.76
C LYS A 74 5.38 -0.43 9.10
N LEU A 75 6.19 -1.08 8.27
CA LEU A 75 7.25 -0.43 7.53
C LEU A 75 6.67 0.47 6.42
N ASN A 76 7.30 1.62 6.23
CA ASN A 76 7.02 2.52 5.13
C ASN A 76 8.07 2.32 4.03
N GLY A 77 7.81 1.38 3.14
CA GLY A 77 8.75 0.96 2.12
C GLY A 77 8.07 0.41 0.88
N VAL A 78 8.83 -0.33 0.11
CA VAL A 78 8.37 -0.96 -1.12
C VAL A 78 8.32 -2.48 -0.92
N ARG A 79 7.11 -3.05 -0.92
CA ARG A 79 6.90 -4.49 -0.73
C ARG A 79 7.72 -5.30 -1.73
N ALA A 80 8.46 -6.27 -1.22
CA ALA A 80 9.17 -7.25 -2.03
C ALA A 80 9.00 -8.66 -1.47
N THR A 81 8.90 -9.64 -2.37
CA THR A 81 8.85 -11.06 -2.02
C THR A 81 10.02 -11.75 -2.70
N TYR A 82 10.91 -12.35 -1.91
CA TYR A 82 11.96 -13.23 -2.42
C TYR A 82 11.36 -14.58 -2.75
N TYR A 83 11.55 -15.04 -3.98
CA TYR A 83 11.04 -16.31 -4.48
C TYR A 83 11.96 -16.84 -5.56
N LYS A 84 12.44 -18.06 -5.42
CA LYS A 84 13.30 -18.76 -6.39
C LYS A 84 14.46 -17.89 -6.89
N GLY A 85 15.23 -17.31 -5.97
CA GLY A 85 16.44 -16.54 -6.27
C GLY A 85 16.21 -15.11 -6.76
N GLN A 86 14.98 -14.60 -6.74
CA GLN A 86 14.66 -13.27 -7.23
C GLN A 86 13.69 -12.52 -6.29
N LEU A 87 13.79 -11.19 -6.27
CA LEU A 87 12.85 -10.31 -5.56
C LEU A 87 11.78 -9.79 -6.52
N PHE A 88 10.52 -9.94 -6.13
CA PHE A 88 9.36 -9.53 -6.90
C PHE A 88 8.56 -8.45 -6.19
N ALA A 89 8.12 -7.46 -6.95
CA ALA A 89 7.14 -6.49 -6.49
C ALA A 89 5.78 -7.14 -6.21
N ARG A 90 4.92 -6.45 -5.49
CA ARG A 90 3.53 -6.90 -5.25
C ARG A 90 2.73 -7.15 -6.53
N SER A 91 3.15 -6.60 -7.66
CA SER A 91 2.56 -6.82 -8.98
C SER A 91 3.12 -8.04 -9.71
N GLY A 92 4.13 -8.71 -9.15
CA GLY A 92 4.83 -9.83 -9.80
C GLY A 92 5.95 -9.39 -10.76
N VAL A 93 6.24 -8.10 -10.84
CA VAL A 93 7.36 -7.59 -11.64
C VAL A 93 8.66 -7.80 -10.84
N PRO A 94 9.71 -8.41 -11.43
CA PRO A 94 10.99 -8.57 -10.76
C PRO A 94 11.67 -7.21 -10.53
N TYR A 95 12.40 -7.10 -9.41
CA TYR A 95 13.30 -5.98 -9.14
C TYR A 95 14.69 -6.29 -9.69
N GLU A 96 15.26 -5.34 -10.42
CA GLU A 96 16.61 -5.41 -10.94
C GLU A 96 17.62 -4.64 -10.07
N GLY A 97 18.90 -5.03 -10.12
CA GLY A 97 19.99 -4.32 -9.45
C GLY A 97 20.08 -4.49 -7.93
N LEU A 98 19.41 -5.50 -7.35
CA LEU A 98 19.42 -5.82 -5.92
C LEU A 98 20.31 -7.03 -5.59
N GLY A 99 21.37 -7.29 -6.37
CA GLY A 99 22.27 -8.43 -6.20
C GLY A 99 22.84 -8.55 -4.79
N HIS A 100 23.19 -7.43 -4.14
CA HIS A 100 23.71 -7.41 -2.77
C HIS A 100 22.72 -7.98 -1.73
N ILE A 101 21.39 -7.83 -1.95
CA ILE A 101 20.35 -8.42 -1.11
C ILE A 101 20.16 -9.88 -1.49
N LEU A 102 20.09 -10.21 -2.78
CA LEU A 102 19.92 -11.57 -3.25
C LEU A 102 21.05 -12.49 -2.76
N ASP A 103 22.30 -12.02 -2.76
CA ASP A 103 23.43 -12.76 -2.23
C ASP A 103 23.31 -13.06 -0.72
N ALA A 104 22.70 -12.15 0.04
CA ALA A 104 22.46 -12.33 1.47
C ALA A 104 21.26 -13.26 1.78
N LEU A 105 20.37 -13.49 0.82
CA LEU A 105 19.20 -14.34 0.95
C LEU A 105 19.41 -15.78 0.48
N LYS A 106 20.53 -16.08 -0.15
CA LYS A 106 20.93 -17.45 -0.54
C LYS A 106 21.36 -18.24 0.69
N ILE A 107 20.39 -18.65 1.49
CA ILE A 107 20.65 -19.44 2.73
C ILE A 107 20.61 -20.94 2.51
N ASP A 108 20.11 -21.39 1.36
CA ASP A 108 20.21 -22.77 0.88
C ASP A 108 20.42 -22.81 -0.65
N GLU A 109 20.87 -23.96 -1.15
CA GLU A 109 21.17 -24.18 -2.57
C GLU A 109 19.91 -24.37 -3.43
N ASN A 110 18.77 -24.65 -2.81
CA ASN A 110 17.53 -25.04 -3.51
C ASN A 110 16.50 -23.91 -3.54
N ASP A 111 16.80 -22.72 -2.98
CA ASP A 111 15.83 -21.62 -2.81
C ASP A 111 14.49 -22.11 -2.24
N SER A 112 14.57 -22.95 -1.18
CA SER A 112 13.42 -23.62 -0.58
C SER A 112 12.50 -22.67 0.19
N TYR A 113 12.95 -21.43 0.40
CA TYR A 113 12.22 -20.44 1.21
C TYR A 113 11.76 -19.25 0.38
N VAL A 114 10.59 -18.78 0.75
CA VAL A 114 10.01 -17.51 0.28
C VAL A 114 10.01 -16.54 1.45
N PHE A 115 10.65 -15.39 1.26
CA PHE A 115 10.62 -14.31 2.26
C PHE A 115 9.70 -13.19 1.79
N ASP A 116 8.81 -12.78 2.66
CA ASP A 116 7.94 -11.65 2.44
C ASP A 116 8.41 -10.48 3.30
N GLY A 117 8.65 -9.33 2.67
CA GLY A 117 9.31 -8.23 3.35
C GLY A 117 9.12 -6.89 2.64
N GLU A 118 9.88 -5.91 3.11
CA GLU A 118 9.84 -4.53 2.64
C GLU A 118 11.25 -4.04 2.32
N LEU A 119 11.41 -3.39 1.17
CA LEU A 119 12.61 -2.67 0.80
C LEU A 119 12.55 -1.24 1.36
N THR A 120 13.57 -0.84 2.11
CA THR A 120 13.68 0.48 2.74
C THR A 120 15.10 1.02 2.58
N LEU A 121 15.35 2.27 2.95
CA LEU A 121 16.72 2.75 3.09
C LEU A 121 17.41 2.01 4.25
N ARG A 122 18.66 1.62 4.04
CA ARG A 122 19.53 1.01 5.05
C ARG A 122 19.84 1.99 6.18
N ASP A 123 20.08 3.24 5.82
CA ASP A 123 20.24 4.35 6.76
C ASP A 123 19.42 5.53 6.25
N LYS A 124 18.44 5.96 7.04
CA LYS A 124 17.63 7.12 6.70
C LYS A 124 18.23 8.44 7.19
N GLY A 125 19.25 8.40 8.06
CA GLY A 125 19.80 9.59 8.69
C GLY A 125 18.69 10.42 9.39
N GLU A 126 18.69 11.73 9.11
CA GLU A 126 17.70 12.68 9.65
C GLU A 126 16.40 12.76 8.82
N LEU A 127 16.25 11.97 7.77
CA LEU A 127 15.03 11.98 6.95
C LEU A 127 13.83 11.49 7.75
N SER A 128 12.70 12.14 7.56
CA SER A 128 11.40 11.63 8.00
C SER A 128 11.10 10.27 7.32
N ASP A 129 10.20 9.50 7.90
CA ASP A 129 9.82 8.19 7.36
C ASP A 129 9.30 8.28 5.91
N ASN A 130 8.53 9.35 5.61
CA ASN A 130 8.02 9.60 4.27
C ASN A 130 9.09 10.07 3.27
N GLU A 131 10.06 10.85 3.69
CA GLU A 131 11.20 11.24 2.84
C GLU A 131 12.09 10.04 2.54
N ALA A 132 12.36 9.20 3.54
CA ALA A 132 13.08 7.96 3.40
C ALA A 132 12.39 7.01 2.41
N PHE A 133 11.05 6.85 2.53
CA PHE A 133 10.24 6.08 1.59
C PHE A 133 10.34 6.61 0.14
N ARG A 134 10.19 7.93 -0.05
CA ARG A 134 10.31 8.54 -1.39
C ARG A 134 11.69 8.33 -1.99
N LYS A 135 12.74 8.49 -1.20
CA LYS A 135 14.13 8.29 -1.62
C LYS A 135 14.39 6.82 -1.96
N ALA A 136 13.96 5.88 -1.11
CA ALA A 136 14.08 4.45 -1.38
C ALA A 136 13.36 4.06 -2.68
N THR A 137 12.10 4.52 -2.86
CA THR A 137 11.31 4.27 -4.07
C THR A 137 11.99 4.83 -5.32
N GLY A 138 12.58 6.02 -5.24
CA GLY A 138 13.34 6.61 -6.34
C GLY A 138 14.55 5.77 -6.75
N ILE A 139 15.34 5.29 -5.76
CA ILE A 139 16.49 4.42 -5.99
C ILE A 139 16.06 3.08 -6.59
N ILE A 140 15.03 2.43 -6.03
CA ILE A 140 14.56 1.11 -6.46
C ILE A 140 14.07 1.14 -7.91
N ASN A 141 13.37 2.19 -8.31
CA ASN A 141 12.78 2.32 -9.64
C ASN A 141 13.73 2.91 -10.70
N SER A 142 14.92 3.37 -10.31
CA SER A 142 15.93 3.85 -11.25
C SER A 142 16.69 2.68 -11.88
N GLU A 143 16.97 2.76 -13.18
CA GLU A 143 17.77 1.76 -13.90
C GLU A 143 19.28 1.97 -13.67
N ASP A 144 19.73 3.23 -13.56
CA ASP A 144 21.15 3.61 -13.55
C ASP A 144 21.72 3.93 -12.15
N THR A 145 20.90 3.82 -11.09
CA THR A 145 21.32 4.19 -9.73
C THR A 145 21.86 2.98 -8.98
N ASP A 146 22.97 3.13 -8.27
CA ASP A 146 23.45 2.15 -7.29
C ASP A 146 22.41 1.96 -6.18
N LYS A 147 21.98 0.70 -5.99
CA LYS A 147 20.93 0.32 -5.04
C LYS A 147 21.47 -0.21 -3.72
N THR A 148 22.77 -0.14 -3.45
CA THR A 148 23.37 -0.65 -2.21
C THR A 148 22.93 0.09 -0.94
N ALA A 149 22.37 1.31 -1.10
CA ALA A 149 21.72 2.05 -0.01
C ALA A 149 20.37 1.48 0.42
N VAL A 150 19.82 0.49 -0.32
CA VAL A 150 18.56 -0.18 0.01
C VAL A 150 18.84 -1.45 0.81
N CYS A 151 18.05 -1.72 1.83
CA CYS A 151 18.04 -2.99 2.57
C CYS A 151 16.67 -3.65 2.47
N TYR A 152 16.63 -4.93 2.83
CA TYR A 152 15.42 -5.73 2.85
C TYR A 152 15.08 -6.18 4.27
N THR A 153 13.89 -5.86 4.76
CA THR A 153 13.43 -6.28 6.08
C THR A 153 12.34 -7.33 5.93
N ILE A 154 12.64 -8.55 6.34
CA ILE A 154 11.74 -9.71 6.27
C ILE A 154 10.76 -9.64 7.43
N PHE A 155 9.49 -9.89 7.18
CA PHE A 155 8.45 -9.96 8.22
C PHE A 155 7.65 -11.27 8.20
N ASP A 156 7.74 -12.10 7.15
CA ASP A 156 7.12 -13.42 7.08
C ASP A 156 7.97 -14.37 6.23
N VAL A 157 7.79 -15.68 6.43
CA VAL A 157 8.50 -16.74 5.71
C VAL A 157 7.57 -17.91 5.43
N LEU A 158 7.74 -18.52 4.26
CA LEU A 158 7.07 -19.76 3.85
C LEU A 158 8.09 -20.67 3.18
N THR A 159 7.72 -21.94 3.02
CA THR A 159 8.40 -22.77 2.02
C THR A 159 7.93 -22.40 0.60
N THR A 160 8.71 -22.74 -0.40
CA THR A 160 8.33 -22.51 -1.81
C THR A 160 7.05 -23.26 -2.16
N GLU A 161 6.88 -24.49 -1.64
CA GLU A 161 5.69 -25.33 -1.82
C GLU A 161 4.43 -24.68 -1.24
N GLU A 162 4.52 -24.15 -0.01
CA GLU A 162 3.39 -23.44 0.64
C GLU A 162 3.01 -22.18 -0.16
N PHE A 163 4.02 -21.43 -0.63
CA PHE A 163 3.76 -20.24 -1.44
C PHE A 163 3.10 -20.60 -2.77
N ASP A 164 3.56 -21.64 -3.44
CA ASP A 164 2.97 -22.13 -4.71
C ASP A 164 1.55 -22.66 -4.48
N ALA A 165 1.29 -23.33 -3.34
CA ALA A 165 -0.05 -23.77 -2.93
C ALA A 165 -0.98 -22.59 -2.56
N GLY A 166 -0.42 -21.40 -2.31
CA GLY A 166 -1.18 -20.19 -1.98
C GLY A 166 -1.60 -20.05 -0.52
N VAL A 167 -1.19 -20.99 0.35
CA VAL A 167 -1.50 -21.02 1.77
C VAL A 167 -0.41 -21.76 2.53
N SER A 168 -0.01 -21.24 3.71
CA SER A 168 0.90 -21.95 4.60
C SER A 168 0.16 -23.01 5.43
N GLU A 169 0.88 -24.05 5.84
CA GLU A 169 0.37 -25.06 6.77
C GLU A 169 0.25 -24.50 8.19
N GLY A 170 1.29 -23.78 8.64
CA GLY A 170 1.37 -23.20 9.97
C GLY A 170 0.75 -21.80 10.10
N GLY A 171 0.33 -21.45 11.32
CA GLY A 171 -0.07 -20.09 11.69
C GLY A 171 1.12 -19.13 11.76
N TYR A 172 0.84 -17.85 12.06
CA TYR A 172 1.88 -16.82 12.13
C TYR A 172 2.94 -17.12 13.19
N GLY A 173 2.54 -17.61 14.37
CA GLY A 173 3.46 -17.96 15.45
C GLY A 173 4.49 -19.02 15.03
N TYR A 174 4.05 -20.05 14.30
CA TYR A 174 4.95 -21.06 13.74
C TYR A 174 5.93 -20.43 12.74
N ARG A 175 5.44 -19.68 11.76
CA ARG A 175 6.29 -19.03 10.74
C ARG A 175 7.25 -18.03 11.37
N ARG A 176 6.81 -17.31 12.40
CA ARG A 176 7.68 -16.38 13.13
C ARG A 176 8.81 -17.10 13.84
N SER A 177 8.51 -18.17 14.58
CA SER A 177 9.54 -18.99 15.23
C SER A 177 10.53 -19.57 14.25
N PHE A 178 10.05 -19.96 13.07
CA PHE A 178 10.89 -20.47 12.01
C PHE A 178 11.80 -19.37 11.43
N LEU A 179 11.28 -18.17 11.18
CA LEU A 179 12.03 -17.02 10.73
C LEU A 179 13.14 -16.64 11.73
N ASP A 180 12.85 -16.67 13.03
CA ASP A 180 13.84 -16.42 14.09
C ASP A 180 14.97 -17.47 14.10
N GLN A 181 14.69 -18.73 13.74
CA GLN A 181 15.71 -19.76 13.57
C GLN A 181 16.57 -19.54 12.33
N LEU A 182 15.99 -19.05 11.24
CA LEU A 182 16.71 -18.73 10.00
C LEU A 182 17.63 -17.51 10.15
N HIS A 183 17.36 -16.63 11.12
CA HIS A 183 18.14 -15.41 11.35
C HIS A 183 19.66 -15.65 11.43
N ARG A 184 20.07 -16.76 12.04
CA ARG A 184 21.50 -17.13 12.16
C ARG A 184 22.22 -17.39 10.83
N PHE A 185 21.46 -17.65 9.76
CA PHE A 185 22.02 -17.91 8.43
C PHE A 185 22.04 -16.63 7.56
N ILE A 186 21.37 -15.58 8.00
CA ILE A 186 21.33 -14.27 7.31
C ILE A 186 22.52 -13.43 7.78
N PRO A 187 23.31 -12.85 6.87
CA PRO A 187 24.43 -11.97 7.24
C PRO A 187 23.96 -10.78 8.07
N GLN A 188 24.64 -10.54 9.20
CA GLN A 188 24.32 -9.46 10.14
C GLN A 188 24.98 -8.14 9.75
N ASP A 189 25.01 -7.80 8.47
CA ASP A 189 25.65 -6.61 7.92
C ASP A 189 24.67 -5.51 7.51
N GLY A 190 23.38 -5.68 7.80
CA GLY A 190 22.33 -4.71 7.55
C GLY A 190 21.80 -4.68 6.11
N ARG A 191 22.24 -5.56 5.22
CA ARG A 191 21.63 -5.72 3.88
C ARG A 191 20.25 -6.35 3.96
N VAL A 192 20.13 -7.34 4.88
CA VAL A 192 18.88 -8.05 5.18
C VAL A 192 18.66 -8.01 6.68
N ASN A 193 17.45 -7.68 7.10
CA ASN A 193 17.05 -7.61 8.50
C ASN A 193 15.79 -8.46 8.71
N ILE A 194 15.53 -8.86 9.96
CA ILE A 194 14.26 -9.45 10.36
C ILE A 194 13.49 -8.43 11.20
N LEU A 195 12.25 -8.17 10.81
CA LEU A 195 11.38 -7.24 11.54
C LEU A 195 11.11 -7.76 12.95
N PRO A 196 11.42 -6.99 14.02
CA PRO A 196 11.16 -7.42 15.37
C PRO A 196 9.67 -7.46 15.70
N VAL A 197 9.27 -8.39 16.55
CA VAL A 197 7.97 -8.39 17.22
C VAL A 197 8.03 -7.41 18.39
N LEU A 198 7.11 -6.44 18.41
CA LEU A 198 7.01 -5.44 19.45
C LEU A 198 6.18 -5.90 20.65
N TYR A 199 5.19 -6.76 20.40
CA TYR A 199 4.33 -7.33 21.41
C TYR A 199 3.74 -8.66 20.94
N HIS A 200 3.57 -9.58 21.87
CA HIS A 200 2.82 -10.82 21.69
C HIS A 200 1.94 -11.07 22.92
N GLY A 201 0.65 -11.28 22.73
CA GLY A 201 -0.30 -11.55 23.81
C GLY A 201 -1.74 -11.23 23.42
N LYS A 202 -2.57 -10.93 24.43
CA LYS A 202 -4.03 -10.71 24.28
C LYS A 202 -4.50 -9.33 24.72
N ASP A 203 -3.60 -8.50 25.21
CA ASP A 203 -3.92 -7.17 25.71
C ASP A 203 -4.05 -6.17 24.56
N GLN A 204 -5.29 -5.81 24.25
CA GLN A 204 -5.61 -4.89 23.14
C GLN A 204 -5.14 -3.46 23.40
N THR A 205 -4.95 -3.05 24.68
CA THR A 205 -4.45 -1.70 25.00
C THR A 205 -3.06 -1.46 24.42
N LYS A 206 -2.29 -2.52 24.17
CA LYS A 206 -0.97 -2.44 23.55
C LYS A 206 -1.01 -1.96 22.10
N ILE A 207 -2.15 -2.07 21.44
CA ILE A 207 -2.31 -1.55 20.07
C ILE A 207 -2.23 -0.03 20.10
N ASP A 208 -2.99 0.62 20.98
CA ASP A 208 -3.00 2.08 21.08
C ASP A 208 -1.69 2.61 21.66
N GLU A 209 -1.17 2.00 22.73
CA GLU A 209 0.12 2.39 23.35
C GLU A 209 1.27 2.38 22.33
N LEU A 210 1.41 1.27 21.59
CA LEU A 210 2.48 1.14 20.59
C LEU A 210 2.22 1.98 19.34
N LEU A 211 0.95 2.19 18.96
CA LEU A 211 0.64 3.12 17.88
C LEU A 211 1.06 4.55 18.21
N GLU A 212 0.80 5.00 19.44
CA GLU A 212 1.28 6.31 19.90
C GLU A 212 2.81 6.41 19.92
N GLN A 213 3.49 5.32 20.30
CA GLN A 213 4.94 5.26 20.21
C GLN A 213 5.41 5.38 18.75
N MET A 214 4.82 4.62 17.83
CA MET A 214 5.15 4.68 16.40
C MET A 214 4.99 6.10 15.85
N VAL A 215 3.93 6.79 16.26
CA VAL A 215 3.69 8.19 15.86
C VAL A 215 4.77 9.14 16.40
N ARG A 216 5.15 9.01 17.68
CA ARG A 216 6.24 9.81 18.27
C ARG A 216 7.58 9.58 17.58
N GLU A 217 7.81 8.38 17.07
CA GLU A 217 9.02 7.99 16.35
C GLU A 217 8.93 8.26 14.82
N ASP A 218 7.90 8.97 14.36
CA ASP A 218 7.64 9.23 12.93
C ASP A 218 7.59 7.94 12.10
N LYS A 219 6.85 6.91 12.58
CA LYS A 219 6.65 5.64 11.90
C LYS A 219 5.22 5.53 11.33
N GLU A 220 5.04 4.72 10.29
CA GLU A 220 3.75 4.62 9.59
C GLU A 220 2.61 4.04 10.45
N GLY A 221 2.92 3.17 11.41
CA GLY A 221 1.96 2.50 12.27
C GLY A 221 2.35 1.06 12.61
N LEU A 222 1.33 0.21 12.81
CA LEU A 222 1.49 -1.18 13.25
C LEU A 222 0.82 -2.17 12.28
N MET A 223 1.28 -3.42 12.37
CA MET A 223 0.60 -4.58 11.84
C MET A 223 0.18 -5.48 13.00
N VAL A 224 -1.08 -5.94 12.99
CA VAL A 224 -1.61 -6.97 13.89
C VAL A 224 -1.63 -8.27 13.12
N ASN A 225 -0.94 -9.28 13.60
CA ASN A 225 -0.89 -10.60 13.01
C ASN A 225 -1.60 -11.58 13.95
N PHE A 226 -2.58 -12.32 13.45
CA PHE A 226 -3.23 -13.41 14.18
C PHE A 226 -2.56 -14.75 13.86
N ASP A 227 -2.70 -15.72 14.75
CA ASP A 227 -2.15 -17.06 14.54
C ASP A 227 -2.98 -17.86 13.52
N VAL A 228 -2.87 -17.47 12.27
CA VAL A 228 -3.57 -18.10 11.15
C VAL A 228 -2.61 -18.35 9.98
N PRO A 229 -2.93 -19.29 9.07
CA PRO A 229 -2.14 -19.52 7.86
C PRO A 229 -1.96 -18.25 7.01
N TYR A 230 -0.79 -18.12 6.41
CA TYR A 230 -0.57 -17.15 5.32
C TYR A 230 -1.48 -17.48 4.15
N LYS A 231 -2.08 -16.48 3.52
CA LYS A 231 -2.93 -16.66 2.32
C LYS A 231 -2.54 -15.63 1.28
N ARG A 232 -2.28 -16.08 0.05
CA ARG A 232 -1.97 -15.21 -1.10
C ARG A 232 -3.20 -14.41 -1.55
N LYS A 233 -3.79 -13.66 -0.63
CA LYS A 233 -4.93 -12.76 -0.86
C LYS A 233 -5.09 -11.77 0.27
N ARG A 234 -6.01 -10.82 0.11
CA ARG A 234 -6.43 -10.00 1.24
C ARG A 234 -7.33 -10.80 2.18
N HIS A 235 -6.99 -10.82 3.47
CA HIS A 235 -7.79 -11.49 4.50
C HIS A 235 -7.64 -10.80 5.87
N ASN A 236 -8.54 -11.13 6.80
CA ASN A 236 -8.61 -10.54 8.14
C ASN A 236 -7.69 -11.20 9.18
N GLY A 237 -6.88 -12.15 8.79
CA GLY A 237 -5.84 -12.74 9.64
C GLY A 237 -4.63 -11.84 9.86
N ILE A 238 -4.56 -10.73 9.12
CA ILE A 238 -3.59 -9.66 9.30
C ILE A 238 -4.30 -8.31 9.14
N LEU A 239 -4.05 -7.38 10.07
CA LEU A 239 -4.64 -6.05 10.06
C LEU A 239 -3.55 -4.99 10.07
N LYS A 240 -3.84 -3.86 9.42
CA LYS A 240 -3.00 -2.67 9.47
C LYS A 240 -3.65 -1.63 10.38
N VAL A 241 -2.85 -1.06 11.25
CA VAL A 241 -3.19 0.03 12.15
C VAL A 241 -2.39 1.25 11.73
N LYS A 242 -3.09 2.30 11.32
CA LYS A 242 -2.48 3.57 10.94
C LYS A 242 -3.14 4.67 11.74
N ARG A 243 -2.36 5.66 12.13
CA ARG A 243 -2.96 6.90 12.62
C ARG A 243 -3.55 7.65 11.45
N PHE A 244 -4.75 8.13 11.66
CA PHE A 244 -5.38 9.15 10.83
C PHE A 244 -5.64 10.36 11.70
N TYR A 245 -5.58 11.49 11.07
CA TYR A 245 -5.95 12.76 11.69
C TYR A 245 -7.32 13.15 11.19
N THR A 246 -8.05 13.94 11.96
CA THR A 246 -9.29 14.57 11.53
C THR A 246 -9.14 16.07 11.61
N MET A 247 -9.87 16.78 10.75
CA MET A 247 -10.03 18.22 10.83
C MET A 247 -11.41 18.60 10.35
N ASP A 248 -11.86 19.77 10.73
CA ASP A 248 -13.14 20.31 10.28
C ASP A 248 -12.88 21.51 9.38
N LEU A 249 -13.33 21.42 8.13
CA LEU A 249 -13.09 22.40 7.08
C LEU A 249 -14.40 22.87 6.44
N HIS A 250 -14.44 24.13 6.00
CA HIS A 250 -15.59 24.64 5.25
C HIS A 250 -15.65 24.08 3.85
N ILE A 251 -16.87 23.72 3.42
CA ILE A 251 -17.17 23.35 2.05
C ILE A 251 -17.22 24.62 1.21
N LEU A 252 -16.42 24.69 0.15
CA LEU A 252 -16.44 25.78 -0.84
C LEU A 252 -17.49 25.52 -1.91
N ARG A 253 -17.55 24.29 -2.41
CA ARG A 253 -18.49 23.87 -3.45
C ARG A 253 -18.61 22.34 -3.54
N CYS A 254 -19.66 21.89 -4.26
CA CYS A 254 -19.84 20.52 -4.68
C CYS A 254 -19.37 20.34 -6.12
N GLU A 255 -18.71 19.23 -6.42
CA GLU A 255 -18.34 18.80 -7.79
C GLU A 255 -19.18 17.59 -8.20
N GLU A 256 -19.64 17.59 -9.45
CA GLU A 256 -20.39 16.47 -9.99
C GLU A 256 -19.48 15.24 -10.20
N GLY A 257 -20.02 14.08 -9.96
CA GLY A 257 -19.34 12.82 -10.25
C GLY A 257 -19.31 12.52 -11.75
N SER A 258 -18.40 11.65 -12.16
CA SER A 258 -18.30 11.17 -13.53
C SER A 258 -18.58 9.66 -13.62
N GLY A 259 -18.88 9.17 -14.84
CA GLY A 259 -19.15 7.76 -15.08
C GLY A 259 -20.33 7.25 -14.23
N ARG A 260 -20.10 6.26 -13.38
CA ARG A 260 -21.15 5.71 -12.47
C ARG A 260 -21.77 6.75 -11.53
N LEU A 261 -21.03 7.80 -11.21
CA LEU A 261 -21.46 8.85 -10.27
C LEU A 261 -22.05 10.09 -10.99
N ALA A 262 -22.23 10.06 -12.30
CA ALA A 262 -22.85 11.17 -13.03
C ALA A 262 -24.25 11.47 -12.47
N GLY A 263 -24.58 12.75 -12.30
CA GLY A 263 -25.82 13.20 -11.68
C GLY A 263 -25.84 13.11 -10.14
N THR A 264 -24.71 12.77 -9.51
CA THR A 264 -24.56 12.73 -8.06
C THR A 264 -23.28 13.44 -7.60
N LEU A 265 -23.08 13.59 -6.30
CA LEU A 265 -21.85 14.20 -5.75
C LEU A 265 -20.61 13.36 -6.11
N GLY A 266 -19.66 13.96 -6.80
CA GLY A 266 -18.31 13.44 -7.03
C GLY A 266 -17.39 13.70 -5.84
N ALA A 267 -17.29 14.99 -5.47
CA ALA A 267 -16.45 15.44 -4.37
C ALA A 267 -17.00 16.73 -3.71
N PHE A 268 -16.66 16.91 -2.43
CA PHE A 268 -16.65 18.24 -1.84
C PHE A 268 -15.28 18.90 -2.09
N VAL A 269 -15.27 20.16 -2.42
CA VAL A 269 -14.08 21.02 -2.43
C VAL A 269 -14.08 21.82 -1.15
N LEU A 270 -13.03 21.65 -0.35
CA LEU A 270 -12.92 22.25 0.98
C LEU A 270 -11.85 23.33 1.01
N ASP A 271 -12.00 24.32 1.89
CA ASP A 271 -10.99 25.31 2.18
C ASP A 271 -10.00 24.79 3.25
N TYR A 272 -8.77 24.56 2.83
CA TYR A 272 -7.68 24.26 3.76
C TYR A 272 -6.65 25.37 3.72
N LYS A 273 -6.74 26.31 4.67
CA LYS A 273 -5.83 27.47 4.77
C LYS A 273 -5.70 28.28 3.46
N GLY A 274 -6.79 28.46 2.74
CA GLY A 274 -6.82 29.14 1.44
C GLY A 274 -6.45 28.25 0.24
N ASN A 275 -6.15 26.98 0.44
CA ASN A 275 -5.94 26.01 -0.63
C ASN A 275 -7.19 25.14 -0.80
N GLU A 276 -7.52 24.81 -2.04
CA GLU A 276 -8.63 23.89 -2.32
C GLU A 276 -8.20 22.42 -2.14
N VAL A 277 -8.99 21.67 -1.39
CA VAL A 277 -8.79 20.22 -1.19
C VAL A 277 -10.03 19.46 -1.62
N ASN A 278 -9.87 18.54 -2.57
CA ASN A 278 -10.95 17.71 -3.07
C ASN A 278 -11.12 16.45 -2.22
N VAL A 279 -12.32 16.25 -1.69
CA VAL A 279 -12.71 15.08 -0.89
C VAL A 279 -13.77 14.30 -1.66
N GLY A 280 -13.33 13.25 -2.37
CA GLY A 280 -14.18 12.41 -3.22
C GLY A 280 -14.50 11.04 -2.64
N SER A 281 -14.03 10.72 -1.42
CA SER A 281 -14.22 9.42 -0.78
C SER A 281 -14.89 9.56 0.60
N GLY A 282 -15.46 8.46 1.12
CA GLY A 282 -16.15 8.42 2.42
C GLY A 282 -17.66 8.56 2.33
N PHE A 283 -18.22 8.75 1.16
CA PHE A 283 -19.67 8.89 0.95
C PHE A 283 -20.34 7.56 0.59
N SER A 284 -21.54 7.32 1.12
CA SER A 284 -22.43 6.32 0.57
C SER A 284 -23.12 6.83 -0.71
N ASP A 285 -23.71 5.94 -1.52
CA ASP A 285 -24.44 6.34 -2.73
C ASP A 285 -25.68 7.19 -2.38
N GLU A 286 -26.33 6.91 -1.26
CA GLU A 286 -27.44 7.73 -0.73
C GLU A 286 -26.98 9.14 -0.33
N GLN A 287 -25.85 9.23 0.36
CA GLN A 287 -25.25 10.52 0.74
C GLN A 287 -24.86 11.34 -0.49
N ARG A 288 -24.28 10.70 -1.52
CA ARG A 288 -23.93 11.37 -2.77
C ARG A 288 -25.16 11.97 -3.46
N THR A 289 -26.25 11.21 -3.51
CA THR A 289 -27.53 11.68 -4.10
C THR A 289 -28.10 12.84 -3.29
N ALA A 290 -28.17 12.71 -1.97
CA ALA A 290 -28.74 13.73 -1.08
C ALA A 290 -27.91 15.03 -1.10
N PHE A 291 -26.59 14.95 -1.00
CA PHE A 291 -25.71 16.15 -1.02
C PHE A 291 -25.71 16.83 -2.39
N TRP A 292 -25.84 16.08 -3.48
CA TRP A 292 -25.94 16.67 -4.81
C TRP A 292 -27.26 17.39 -5.02
N ALA A 293 -28.37 16.82 -4.51
CA ALA A 293 -29.67 17.48 -4.53
C ALA A 293 -29.69 18.80 -3.73
N ALA A 294 -28.92 18.86 -2.64
CA ALA A 294 -28.76 20.03 -1.77
C ALA A 294 -27.46 20.81 -2.03
N LYS A 295 -26.85 20.69 -3.21
CA LYS A 295 -25.50 21.22 -3.52
C LYS A 295 -25.35 22.73 -3.28
N ASP A 296 -26.41 23.50 -3.49
CA ASP A 296 -26.42 24.96 -3.33
C ASP A 296 -26.49 25.37 -1.83
N GLU A 297 -26.86 24.44 -0.93
CA GLU A 297 -26.91 24.63 0.52
C GLU A 297 -25.65 24.15 1.24
N MET A 298 -24.73 23.48 0.55
CA MET A 298 -23.53 22.91 1.15
C MET A 298 -22.40 23.94 1.35
N PRO A 299 -22.17 24.92 0.49
CA PRO A 299 -21.12 25.91 0.70
C PRO A 299 -21.26 26.63 2.05
N GLY A 300 -20.14 26.80 2.75
CA GLY A 300 -20.08 27.37 4.09
C GLY A 300 -20.36 26.40 5.23
N ARG A 301 -20.93 25.22 4.97
CA ARG A 301 -21.07 24.19 6.02
C ARG A 301 -19.71 23.63 6.42
N LEU A 302 -19.59 23.24 7.67
CA LEU A 302 -18.41 22.59 8.21
C LEU A 302 -18.49 21.08 8.04
N CYS A 303 -17.42 20.48 7.55
CA CYS A 303 -17.33 19.06 7.26
C CYS A 303 -16.09 18.47 7.95
N GLU A 304 -16.28 17.39 8.70
CA GLU A 304 -15.20 16.61 9.26
C GLU A 304 -14.60 15.70 8.19
N VAL A 305 -13.28 15.78 8.05
CA VAL A 305 -12.50 14.94 7.14
C VAL A 305 -11.40 14.21 7.88
N LYS A 306 -11.24 12.94 7.56
CA LYS A 306 -10.13 12.09 8.00
C LYS A 306 -9.06 12.13 6.91
N TYR A 307 -7.80 12.27 7.29
CA TYR A 307 -6.67 12.30 6.36
C TYR A 307 -5.46 11.58 6.94
N LYS A 308 -4.52 11.21 6.07
CA LYS A 308 -3.30 10.51 6.51
C LYS A 308 -2.25 11.48 7.03
N GLU A 309 -1.94 12.50 6.22
CA GLU A 309 -0.91 13.50 6.51
C GLU A 309 -1.12 14.74 5.64
N ILE A 310 -0.42 15.81 5.97
CA ILE A 310 -0.34 17.00 5.12
C ILE A 310 0.70 16.73 4.03
N SER A 311 0.35 17.04 2.80
CA SER A 311 1.24 16.96 1.63
C SER A 311 1.52 18.36 1.10
N TYR A 312 2.64 18.49 0.38
CA TYR A 312 3.08 19.74 -0.19
C TYR A 312 3.23 19.57 -1.71
N ASP A 313 2.66 20.47 -2.49
CA ASP A 313 2.91 20.53 -3.92
C ASP A 313 4.39 20.89 -4.18
N LYS A 314 5.03 20.13 -5.06
CA LYS A 314 6.48 20.26 -5.30
C LYS A 314 6.89 21.57 -5.98
N ASN A 315 5.97 22.19 -6.72
CA ASN A 315 6.25 23.39 -7.52
C ASN A 315 5.83 24.67 -6.79
N THR A 316 4.71 24.63 -6.07
CA THR A 316 4.10 25.80 -5.43
C THR A 316 4.34 25.85 -3.93
N GLY A 317 4.68 24.72 -3.31
CA GLY A 317 4.75 24.57 -1.84
C GLY A 317 3.38 24.58 -1.18
N ALA A 318 2.28 24.60 -1.92
CA ALA A 318 0.93 24.62 -1.37
C ALA A 318 0.64 23.36 -0.55
N GLU A 319 0.09 23.56 0.66
CA GLU A 319 -0.35 22.46 1.52
C GLU A 319 -1.64 21.82 1.00
N SER A 320 -1.75 20.52 1.10
CA SER A 320 -2.95 19.73 0.81
C SER A 320 -3.05 18.53 1.74
N LEU A 321 -4.19 17.83 1.73
CA LEU A 321 -4.41 16.63 2.54
C LEU A 321 -4.17 15.36 1.72
N GLN A 322 -3.42 14.43 2.27
CA GLN A 322 -3.19 13.14 1.62
C GLN A 322 -4.33 12.16 1.96
N PHE A 323 -4.97 11.62 0.92
CA PHE A 323 -6.09 10.67 1.03
C PHE A 323 -7.24 11.16 1.92
N PRO A 324 -7.79 12.35 1.69
CA PRO A 324 -8.89 12.86 2.49
C PRO A 324 -10.15 12.03 2.28
N VAL A 325 -10.85 11.76 3.39
CA VAL A 325 -12.07 10.95 3.44
C VAL A 325 -13.13 11.71 4.24
N PHE A 326 -14.30 11.90 3.67
CA PHE A 326 -15.44 12.49 4.34
C PHE A 326 -15.91 11.62 5.51
N ILE A 327 -16.15 12.22 6.67
CA ILE A 327 -16.73 11.57 7.85
C ILE A 327 -18.16 12.02 8.06
N SER A 328 -18.38 13.31 8.27
CA SER A 328 -19.69 13.86 8.59
C SER A 328 -19.78 15.36 8.28
N ILE A 329 -21.01 15.86 8.10
CA ILE A 329 -21.28 17.30 8.21
C ILE A 329 -21.38 17.65 9.70
N ARG A 330 -20.64 18.65 10.14
CA ARG A 330 -20.71 19.14 11.52
C ARG A 330 -21.91 20.07 11.68
N THR A 331 -22.72 19.77 12.68
CA THR A 331 -23.88 20.60 13.07
C THR A 331 -23.76 21.11 14.49
N ASP A 332 -22.70 20.73 15.17
CA ASP A 332 -22.42 20.98 16.58
C ASP A 332 -21.41 22.10 16.81
N LYS A 333 -20.78 22.60 15.74
CA LYS A 333 -19.83 23.72 15.78
C LYS A 333 -19.76 24.43 14.42
N ASP A 334 -19.28 25.68 14.45
CA ASP A 334 -19.19 26.56 13.28
C ASP A 334 -17.73 26.98 12.95
N GLU A 335 -16.76 26.58 13.76
CA GLU A 335 -15.36 26.98 13.58
C GLU A 335 -14.50 25.84 13.02
N VAL A 336 -13.59 26.21 12.11
CA VAL A 336 -12.57 25.32 11.54
C VAL A 336 -11.66 24.77 12.65
N SER A 337 -11.29 23.51 12.54
CA SER A 337 -10.31 22.88 13.42
C SER A 337 -9.29 22.12 12.57
N TYR A 338 -8.02 22.42 12.74
CA TYR A 338 -6.95 21.80 11.96
C TYR A 338 -6.31 20.56 12.62
N GLY A 339 -6.98 19.95 13.59
CA GLY A 339 -6.54 18.74 14.28
C GLY A 339 -5.86 18.96 15.61
#